data_1587533f991832cd3b689ae82d4e42ff
#
_entry.id   1587533f991832cd3b689ae82d4e42ff
#
_cell.length_a   1.000
_cell.length_b   1.000
_cell.length_c   1.000
_cell.angle_alpha   90.00
_cell.angle_beta   90.00
_cell.angle_gamma   90.00
#
_symmetry.space_group_name_H-M   'P 1'
#
loop_
_entity.id
_entity.type
_entity.pdbx_description
1 polymer ?
#
loop_
_entity_poly.entity_id
_entity_poly.type
_entity_poly.pdbx_seq_one_letter_code
_entity_poly.pdbx_strand_id
1 'polypeptide(L)'
;MDIPRGAGKTRKLFVTQQKELGELNGFIEEIVSGQRVVKAFSREKKTIEEFGEINNRLRDAGIKAQIYSGVVPPLMNVINRLSFALVAGAGGWLVIKGAITIGVIASFINYSKHFARPINQIANQFNMIQAALAGAERVFEIMDEVPEIIDEPDSIILDDIKGQVIFDDVYFEYKKDVPVLKNINLEALPGQTIALVGPTGAGKTTIVNLLMRFYDVNDGSIMMDGIDIRELKLDYLRSSLGMVLQDTYLFSDTVRENIRYGRLEASDEEVEEAARLANAHSFIHRLPDGYDTKVTEGGSNLSQGQRQLITIARAILADPEILILDEATSSVDTMTEMKIQEAMLSLMKGRTSFVIAHRLSTIREADQILVINSGEIIEKGTHEELMETQGFYYNLYMSQFR
;
A
#
# COMPACT_ATOMS: atom_id res chain seq x y z
N MET A 1 26.73 32.18 -30.60
CA MET A 1 27.06 30.77 -30.85
C MET A 1 26.10 29.94 -30.02
N ASP A 2 25.01 29.46 -30.65
CA ASP A 2 23.79 28.93 -29.97
C ASP A 2 23.88 27.44 -29.59
N ILE A 3 24.90 27.04 -28.83
CA ILE A 3 25.00 25.66 -28.28
C ILE A 3 23.92 25.34 -27.23
N PRO A 4 23.36 26.31 -26.45
CA PRO A 4 22.31 25.99 -25.45
C PRO A 4 20.97 25.54 -26.03
N ARG A 5 20.61 25.93 -27.26
CA ARG A 5 19.31 25.56 -27.86
C ARG A 5 19.23 24.11 -28.36
N GLY A 6 20.36 23.51 -28.75
CA GLY A 6 20.41 22.11 -29.20
C GLY A 6 20.22 21.09 -28.04
N ALA A 7 20.93 21.29 -26.93
CA ALA A 7 20.87 20.42 -25.77
C ALA A 7 19.46 20.38 -25.14
N GLY A 8 18.77 21.54 -25.08
CA GLY A 8 17.41 21.62 -24.59
C GLY A 8 16.38 20.88 -25.46
N LYS A 9 16.57 20.88 -26.80
CA LYS A 9 15.70 20.13 -27.72
C LYS A 9 15.89 18.61 -27.58
N THR A 10 17.13 18.16 -27.49
CA THR A 10 17.45 16.74 -27.32
C THR A 10 16.87 16.20 -26.02
N ARG A 11 17.05 16.91 -24.90
CA ARG A 11 16.46 16.55 -23.61
C ARG A 11 14.93 16.44 -23.70
N LYS A 12 14.26 17.41 -24.34
CA LYS A 12 12.80 17.38 -24.51
C LYS A 12 12.33 16.15 -25.31
N LEU A 13 13.06 15.75 -26.34
CA LEU A 13 12.73 14.57 -27.15
C LEU A 13 12.89 13.26 -26.37
N PHE A 14 13.94 13.13 -25.53
CA PHE A 14 14.09 11.97 -24.66
C PHE A 14 13.01 11.92 -23.57
N VAL A 15 12.64 13.05 -22.97
CA VAL A 15 11.53 13.12 -22.02
C VAL A 15 10.22 12.68 -22.69
N THR A 16 9.96 13.12 -23.92
CA THR A 16 8.78 12.69 -24.69
C THR A 16 8.82 11.18 -24.95
N GLN A 17 9.95 10.64 -25.41
CA GLN A 17 10.10 9.20 -25.64
C GLN A 17 9.85 8.40 -24.35
N GLN A 18 10.38 8.84 -23.22
CA GLN A 18 10.19 8.17 -21.93
C GLN A 18 8.73 8.21 -21.47
N LYS A 19 8.03 9.35 -21.73
CA LYS A 19 6.60 9.47 -21.46
C LYS A 19 5.77 8.47 -22.27
N GLU A 20 6.00 8.40 -23.60
CA GLU A 20 5.28 7.46 -24.47
C GLU A 20 5.58 5.99 -24.13
N LEU A 21 6.83 5.69 -23.69
CA LEU A 21 7.17 4.36 -23.19
C LEU A 21 6.41 4.02 -21.90
N GLY A 22 6.28 4.98 -20.98
CA GLY A 22 5.48 4.81 -19.76
C GLY A 22 4.01 4.57 -20.09
N GLU A 23 3.42 5.31 -21.03
CA GLU A 23 2.04 5.13 -21.48
C GLU A 23 1.82 3.75 -22.11
N LEU A 24 2.79 3.27 -22.95
CA LEU A 24 2.72 1.94 -23.53
C LEU A 24 2.77 0.83 -22.46
N ASN A 25 3.68 0.94 -21.49
CA ASN A 25 3.80 -0.04 -20.42
C ASN A 25 2.55 -0.07 -19.54
N GLY A 26 1.99 1.09 -19.18
CA GLY A 26 0.73 1.17 -18.42
C GLY A 26 -0.44 0.54 -19.18
N PHE A 27 -0.54 0.79 -20.49
CA PHE A 27 -1.56 0.16 -21.33
C PHE A 27 -1.40 -1.37 -21.40
N ILE A 28 -0.17 -1.88 -21.53
CA ILE A 28 0.09 -3.33 -21.54
C ILE A 28 -0.32 -3.95 -20.20
N GLU A 29 0.05 -3.34 -19.08
CA GLU A 29 -0.31 -3.82 -17.72
C GLU A 29 -1.82 -3.86 -17.54
N GLU A 30 -2.54 -2.79 -17.92
CA GLU A 30 -4.00 -2.72 -17.86
C GLU A 30 -4.66 -3.82 -18.69
N ILE A 31 -4.24 -3.99 -19.95
CA ILE A 31 -4.84 -4.98 -20.84
C ILE A 31 -4.51 -6.43 -20.43
N VAL A 32 -3.29 -6.69 -19.97
CA VAL A 32 -2.90 -8.03 -19.47
C VAL A 32 -3.69 -8.37 -18.20
N SER A 33 -3.81 -7.45 -17.26
CA SER A 33 -4.61 -7.61 -16.04
C SER A 33 -6.10 -7.77 -16.36
N GLY A 34 -6.61 -6.98 -17.33
CA GLY A 34 -8.00 -7.00 -17.81
C GLY A 34 -8.30 -8.02 -18.91
N GLN A 35 -7.38 -8.95 -19.26
CA GLN A 35 -7.50 -9.83 -20.43
C GLN A 35 -8.82 -10.61 -20.47
N ARG A 36 -9.31 -11.08 -19.32
CA ARG A 36 -10.59 -11.81 -19.23
C ARG A 36 -11.77 -10.95 -19.66
N VAL A 37 -11.75 -9.65 -19.29
CA VAL A 37 -12.80 -8.69 -19.67
C VAL A 37 -12.73 -8.40 -21.17
N VAL A 38 -11.53 -8.14 -21.72
CA VAL A 38 -11.33 -7.93 -23.16
C VAL A 38 -11.89 -9.12 -23.96
N LYS A 39 -11.60 -10.36 -23.52
CA LYS A 39 -12.10 -11.59 -24.13
C LYS A 39 -13.62 -11.73 -24.00
N ALA A 40 -14.18 -11.51 -22.80
CA ALA A 40 -15.61 -11.65 -22.54
C ALA A 40 -16.46 -10.70 -23.40
N PHE A 41 -15.93 -9.49 -23.68
CA PHE A 41 -16.61 -8.50 -24.50
C PHE A 41 -16.16 -8.47 -25.97
N SER A 42 -15.29 -9.41 -26.40
CA SER A 42 -14.75 -9.53 -27.80
C SER A 42 -14.16 -8.23 -28.31
N ARG A 43 -13.35 -7.55 -27.46
CA ARG A 43 -12.75 -6.24 -27.77
C ARG A 43 -11.30 -6.31 -28.26
N GLU A 44 -10.77 -7.50 -28.59
CA GLU A 44 -9.37 -7.70 -28.96
C GLU A 44 -8.95 -6.82 -30.15
N LYS A 45 -9.79 -6.70 -31.18
CA LYS A 45 -9.46 -5.88 -32.37
C LYS A 45 -9.27 -4.41 -31.98
N LYS A 46 -10.18 -3.85 -31.18
CA LYS A 46 -10.09 -2.47 -30.71
C LYS A 46 -8.85 -2.24 -29.86
N THR A 47 -8.56 -3.17 -28.95
CA THR A 47 -7.36 -3.12 -28.09
C THR A 47 -6.06 -3.15 -28.91
N ILE A 48 -5.99 -3.95 -30.01
CA ILE A 48 -4.85 -4.00 -30.90
C ILE A 48 -4.70 -2.68 -31.67
N GLU A 49 -5.81 -2.05 -32.09
CA GLU A 49 -5.79 -0.75 -32.75
C GLU A 49 -5.25 0.34 -31.81
N GLU A 50 -5.74 0.42 -30.58
CA GLU A 50 -5.27 1.36 -29.54
C GLU A 50 -3.79 1.15 -29.20
N PHE A 51 -3.37 -0.11 -29.02
CA PHE A 51 -1.94 -0.45 -28.88
C PHE A 51 -1.11 0.06 -30.06
N GLY A 52 -1.60 -0.13 -31.29
CA GLY A 52 -0.94 0.32 -32.50
C GLY A 52 -0.74 1.85 -32.53
N GLU A 53 -1.72 2.61 -32.06
CA GLU A 53 -1.63 4.08 -31.99
C GLU A 53 -0.56 4.51 -30.96
N ILE A 54 -0.58 3.94 -29.74
CA ILE A 54 0.41 4.24 -28.71
C ILE A 54 1.81 3.85 -29.18
N ASN A 55 1.97 2.65 -29.75
CA ASN A 55 3.25 2.17 -30.26
C ASN A 55 3.78 3.03 -31.42
N ASN A 56 2.91 3.55 -32.29
CA ASN A 56 3.31 4.49 -33.35
C ASN A 56 3.81 5.82 -32.76
N ARG A 57 3.16 6.35 -31.73
CA ARG A 57 3.63 7.57 -31.04
C ARG A 57 5.01 7.36 -30.41
N LEU A 58 5.21 6.22 -29.71
CA LEU A 58 6.52 5.84 -29.16
C LEU A 58 7.58 5.71 -30.24
N ARG A 59 7.26 5.03 -31.35
CA ARG A 59 8.17 4.89 -32.50
C ARG A 59 8.59 6.26 -33.04
N ASP A 60 7.65 7.17 -33.26
CA ASP A 60 7.93 8.48 -33.85
C ASP A 60 8.73 9.39 -32.90
N ALA A 61 8.43 9.31 -31.58
CA ALA A 61 9.23 9.97 -30.54
C ALA A 61 10.67 9.39 -30.50
N GLY A 62 10.79 8.07 -30.54
CA GLY A 62 12.07 7.35 -30.53
C GLY A 62 12.92 7.69 -31.74
N ILE A 63 12.35 7.67 -32.97
CA ILE A 63 13.05 8.06 -34.20
C ILE A 63 13.61 9.48 -34.07
N LYS A 64 12.80 10.44 -33.63
CA LYS A 64 13.26 11.84 -33.45
C LYS A 64 14.39 11.94 -32.44
N ALA A 65 14.24 11.31 -31.25
CA ALA A 65 15.27 11.29 -30.22
C ALA A 65 16.59 10.68 -30.74
N GLN A 66 16.50 9.56 -31.46
CA GLN A 66 17.66 8.82 -32.00
C GLN A 66 18.37 9.60 -33.11
N ILE A 67 17.64 10.26 -34.04
CA ILE A 67 18.22 11.10 -35.08
C ILE A 67 19.02 12.24 -34.45
N TYR A 68 18.43 12.97 -33.49
CA TYR A 68 19.11 14.11 -32.86
C TYR A 68 20.35 13.68 -32.06
N SER A 69 20.28 12.58 -31.32
CA SER A 69 21.43 12.07 -30.56
C SER A 69 22.50 11.45 -31.50
N GLY A 70 22.05 10.77 -32.56
CA GLY A 70 22.92 10.08 -33.53
C GLY A 70 23.74 11.01 -34.42
N VAL A 71 23.36 12.29 -34.59
CA VAL A 71 24.14 13.26 -35.38
C VAL A 71 25.38 13.75 -34.64
N VAL A 72 25.39 13.74 -33.30
CA VAL A 72 26.50 14.29 -32.50
C VAL A 72 27.83 13.57 -32.71
N PRO A 73 27.93 12.22 -32.66
CA PRO A 73 29.22 11.54 -32.92
C PRO A 73 29.83 11.79 -34.29
N PRO A 74 29.10 11.69 -35.43
CA PRO A 74 29.65 12.03 -36.74
C PRO A 74 30.15 13.48 -36.83
N LEU A 75 29.39 14.43 -36.25
CA LEU A 75 29.79 15.84 -36.23
C LEU A 75 31.11 16.03 -35.47
N MET A 76 31.25 15.41 -34.29
CA MET A 76 32.50 15.43 -33.53
C MET A 76 33.67 14.78 -34.29
N ASN A 77 33.42 13.71 -35.04
CA ASN A 77 34.45 13.13 -35.89
C ASN A 77 34.90 14.09 -36.99
N VAL A 78 34.00 14.82 -37.62
CA VAL A 78 34.36 15.85 -38.64
C VAL A 78 35.20 16.96 -37.99
N ILE A 79 34.80 17.47 -36.85
CA ILE A 79 35.55 18.50 -36.12
C ILE A 79 36.94 18.01 -35.74
N ASN A 80 37.07 16.78 -35.24
CA ASN A 80 38.38 16.19 -34.93
C ASN A 80 39.28 16.03 -36.16
N ARG A 81 38.73 15.63 -37.31
CA ARG A 81 39.48 15.53 -38.57
C ARG A 81 39.92 16.91 -39.10
N LEU A 82 39.08 17.92 -38.98
CA LEU A 82 39.42 19.30 -39.34
C LEU A 82 40.53 19.85 -38.42
N SER A 83 40.42 19.63 -37.11
CA SER A 83 41.46 20.00 -36.14
C SER A 83 42.79 19.32 -36.47
N PHE A 84 42.79 18.04 -36.82
CA PHE A 84 44.00 17.32 -37.26
C PHE A 84 44.59 17.96 -38.50
N ALA A 85 43.79 18.26 -39.54
CA ALA A 85 44.26 18.86 -40.79
C ALA A 85 44.86 20.26 -40.56
N LEU A 86 44.24 21.06 -39.70
CA LEU A 86 44.75 22.38 -39.33
C LEU A 86 46.08 22.30 -38.57
N VAL A 87 46.22 21.40 -37.60
CA VAL A 87 47.45 21.20 -36.83
C VAL A 87 48.56 20.67 -37.74
N ALA A 88 48.26 19.72 -38.64
CA ALA A 88 49.23 19.16 -39.57
C ALA A 88 49.68 20.22 -40.62
N GLY A 89 48.74 21.00 -41.16
CA GLY A 89 49.05 22.05 -42.15
C GLY A 89 49.82 23.22 -41.56
N ALA A 90 49.37 23.78 -40.46
CA ALA A 90 50.05 24.87 -39.75
C ALA A 90 51.41 24.43 -39.21
N GLY A 91 51.46 23.22 -38.61
CA GLY A 91 52.69 22.64 -38.09
C GLY A 91 53.69 22.35 -39.18
N GLY A 92 53.27 21.79 -40.34
CA GLY A 92 54.15 21.58 -41.50
C GLY A 92 54.75 22.87 -42.04
N TRP A 93 53.97 23.95 -42.11
CA TRP A 93 54.45 25.27 -42.50
C TRP A 93 55.49 25.83 -41.52
N LEU A 94 55.31 25.65 -40.21
CA LEU A 94 56.28 26.04 -39.17
C LEU A 94 57.57 25.22 -39.23
N VAL A 95 57.51 23.95 -39.58
CA VAL A 95 58.68 23.07 -39.79
C VAL A 95 59.48 23.58 -40.98
N ILE A 96 58.85 23.91 -42.13
CA ILE A 96 59.51 24.47 -43.33
C ILE A 96 60.20 25.76 -42.96
N LYS A 97 59.64 26.58 -42.06
CA LYS A 97 60.30 27.79 -41.55
C LYS A 97 61.42 27.54 -40.55
N GLY A 98 61.64 26.31 -40.15
CA GLY A 98 62.64 25.97 -39.14
C GLY A 98 62.28 26.33 -37.70
N ALA A 99 61.01 26.70 -37.44
CA ALA A 99 60.53 27.14 -36.12
C ALA A 99 60.27 25.96 -35.14
N ILE A 100 59.87 24.78 -35.67
CA ILE A 100 59.59 23.60 -34.89
C ILE A 100 60.07 22.34 -35.60
N THR A 101 60.16 21.21 -34.89
CA THR A 101 60.47 19.88 -35.49
C THR A 101 59.22 19.08 -35.76
N ILE A 102 59.30 18.05 -36.64
CA ILE A 102 58.20 17.12 -36.94
C ILE A 102 57.71 16.43 -35.66
N GLY A 103 58.61 16.10 -34.70
CA GLY A 103 58.28 15.52 -33.41
C GLY A 103 57.31 16.37 -32.58
N VAL A 104 57.45 17.72 -32.68
CA VAL A 104 56.51 18.66 -31.98
C VAL A 104 55.10 18.54 -32.53
N ILE A 105 54.93 18.40 -33.84
CA ILE A 105 53.61 18.20 -34.49
C ILE A 105 53.00 16.89 -33.99
N ALA A 106 53.76 15.79 -34.00
CA ALA A 106 53.28 14.49 -33.54
C ALA A 106 52.87 14.51 -32.07
N SER A 107 53.69 15.14 -31.22
CA SER A 107 53.37 15.32 -29.78
C SER A 107 52.13 16.16 -29.59
N PHE A 108 51.99 17.28 -30.30
CA PHE A 108 50.82 18.16 -30.16
C PHE A 108 49.52 17.46 -30.59
N ILE A 109 49.53 16.70 -31.68
CA ILE A 109 48.38 15.92 -32.12
C ILE A 109 47.98 14.88 -31.05
N ASN A 110 48.99 14.21 -30.48
CA ASN A 110 48.76 13.22 -29.46
C ASN A 110 48.17 13.85 -28.18
N TYR A 111 48.74 14.94 -27.68
CA TYR A 111 48.22 15.67 -26.53
C TYR A 111 46.82 16.23 -26.79
N SER A 112 46.53 16.78 -27.97
CA SER A 112 45.19 17.26 -28.32
C SER A 112 44.12 16.16 -28.21
N LYS A 113 44.41 14.94 -28.69
CA LYS A 113 43.55 13.79 -28.55
C LYS A 113 43.34 13.37 -27.09
N HIS A 114 44.43 13.35 -26.31
CA HIS A 114 44.37 12.96 -24.92
C HIS A 114 43.68 14.02 -24.04
N PHE A 115 43.67 15.29 -24.43
CA PHE A 115 43.02 16.35 -23.68
C PHE A 115 41.48 16.35 -23.77
N ALA A 116 40.93 15.93 -24.92
CA ALA A 116 39.48 15.89 -25.14
C ALA A 116 38.78 14.80 -24.29
N ARG A 117 39.47 13.69 -24.01
CA ARG A 117 38.92 12.54 -23.28
C ARG A 117 38.55 12.87 -21.81
N PRO A 118 39.44 13.46 -20.99
CA PRO A 118 39.10 13.87 -19.62
C PRO A 118 37.95 14.86 -19.54
N ILE A 119 37.83 15.79 -20.48
CA ILE A 119 36.74 16.76 -20.50
C ILE A 119 35.38 16.07 -20.65
N ASN A 120 35.27 15.09 -21.57
CA ASN A 120 34.07 14.31 -21.75
C ASN A 120 33.76 13.42 -20.49
N GLN A 121 34.81 12.88 -19.86
CA GLN A 121 34.66 12.12 -18.64
C GLN A 121 34.10 13.00 -17.49
N ILE A 122 34.63 14.21 -17.29
CA ILE A 122 34.14 15.16 -16.28
C ILE A 122 32.67 15.52 -16.56
N ALA A 123 32.31 15.79 -17.82
CA ALA A 123 30.92 16.10 -18.17
C ALA A 123 29.97 14.93 -17.86
N ASN A 124 30.38 13.70 -18.14
CA ASN A 124 29.60 12.50 -17.81
C ASN A 124 29.51 12.28 -16.30
N GLN A 125 30.61 12.48 -15.55
CA GLN A 125 30.61 12.41 -14.08
C GLN A 125 29.66 13.42 -13.46
N PHE A 126 29.66 14.65 -13.97
CA PHE A 126 28.75 15.70 -13.49
C PHE A 126 27.27 15.29 -13.67
N ASN A 127 26.91 14.74 -14.84
CA ASN A 127 25.55 14.23 -15.08
C ASN A 127 25.19 13.08 -14.13
N MET A 128 26.14 12.17 -13.86
CA MET A 128 25.94 11.05 -12.94
C MET A 128 25.72 11.54 -11.50
N ILE A 129 26.51 12.54 -11.04
CA ILE A 129 26.34 13.16 -9.72
C ILE A 129 24.97 13.82 -9.61
N GLN A 130 24.52 14.56 -10.63
CA GLN A 130 23.18 15.16 -10.64
C GLN A 130 22.06 14.12 -10.54
N ALA A 131 22.20 13.00 -11.26
CA ALA A 131 21.23 11.91 -11.16
C ALA A 131 21.23 11.24 -9.78
N ALA A 132 22.42 11.05 -9.19
CA ALA A 132 22.56 10.49 -7.85
C ALA A 132 21.95 11.41 -6.77
N LEU A 133 22.18 12.73 -6.87
CA LEU A 133 21.60 13.73 -5.97
C LEU A 133 20.07 13.72 -6.03
N ALA A 134 19.50 13.71 -7.25
CA ALA A 134 18.05 13.64 -7.42
C ALA A 134 17.45 12.33 -6.89
N GLY A 135 18.19 11.22 -6.96
CA GLY A 135 17.79 9.96 -6.35
C GLY A 135 17.84 10.00 -4.81
N ALA A 136 18.93 10.56 -4.28
CA ALA A 136 19.11 10.72 -2.84
C ALA A 136 18.04 11.65 -2.23
N GLU A 137 17.71 12.77 -2.88
CA GLU A 137 16.67 13.70 -2.46
C GLU A 137 15.33 12.99 -2.26
N ARG A 138 14.91 12.15 -3.22
CA ARG A 138 13.67 11.37 -3.10
C ARG A 138 13.68 10.36 -1.96
N VAL A 139 14.84 9.74 -1.69
CA VAL A 139 14.97 8.79 -0.57
C VAL A 139 14.88 9.53 0.76
N PHE A 140 15.58 10.66 0.89
CA PHE A 140 15.53 11.47 2.12
C PHE A 140 14.15 12.12 2.33
N GLU A 141 13.46 12.55 1.26
CA GLU A 141 12.09 13.05 1.35
C GLU A 141 11.16 12.04 2.04
N ILE A 142 11.30 10.74 1.73
CA ILE A 142 10.52 9.68 2.39
C ILE A 142 11.03 9.41 3.81
N MET A 143 12.36 9.41 4.01
CA MET A 143 12.95 9.13 5.33
C MET A 143 12.71 10.24 6.35
N ASP A 144 12.60 11.48 5.89
CA ASP A 144 12.39 12.66 6.72
C ASP A 144 10.89 12.98 6.91
N GLU A 145 9.98 12.16 6.30
CA GLU A 145 8.54 12.30 6.52
C GLU A 145 8.22 12.08 8.01
N VAL A 146 7.56 13.05 8.60
CA VAL A 146 7.20 13.00 10.02
C VAL A 146 5.94 12.13 10.17
N PRO A 147 5.96 11.10 11.03
CA PRO A 147 4.75 10.32 11.31
C PRO A 147 3.61 11.22 11.80
N GLU A 148 2.40 11.00 11.27
CA GLU A 148 1.22 11.80 11.62
C GLU A 148 0.84 11.66 13.11
N ILE A 149 1.04 10.46 13.67
CA ILE A 149 0.78 10.13 15.07
C ILE A 149 2.09 9.72 15.73
N ILE A 150 2.48 10.44 16.78
CA ILE A 150 3.69 10.20 17.57
C ILE A 150 3.29 10.08 19.03
N ASP A 151 3.94 9.17 19.75
CA ASP A 151 3.76 9.08 21.20
C ASP A 151 4.29 10.34 21.89
N GLU A 152 3.51 10.86 22.83
CA GLU A 152 3.99 11.90 23.73
C GLU A 152 5.09 11.35 24.66
N PRO A 153 6.05 12.18 25.12
CA PRO A 153 7.12 11.73 26.00
C PRO A 153 6.64 11.06 27.28
N ASP A 154 5.45 11.42 27.77
CA ASP A 154 4.83 10.94 28.99
C ASP A 154 3.73 9.89 28.72
N SER A 155 3.71 9.26 27.54
CA SER A 155 2.72 8.25 27.18
C SER A 155 2.67 7.08 28.17
N ILE A 156 1.47 6.67 28.53
CA ILE A 156 1.17 5.73 29.62
C ILE A 156 1.12 4.30 29.07
N ILE A 157 1.55 3.35 29.89
CA ILE A 157 1.30 1.91 29.74
C ILE A 157 0.41 1.47 30.91
N LEU A 158 -0.73 0.87 30.63
CA LEU A 158 -1.59 0.29 31.67
C LEU A 158 -1.05 -1.06 32.10
N ASP A 159 -1.10 -1.36 33.41
CA ASP A 159 -0.63 -2.65 33.93
C ASP A 159 -1.61 -3.80 33.59
N ASP A 160 -2.91 -3.51 33.45
CA ASP A 160 -3.96 -4.49 33.17
C ASP A 160 -5.10 -3.81 32.41
N ILE A 161 -5.40 -4.32 31.21
CA ILE A 161 -6.50 -3.83 30.37
C ILE A 161 -7.72 -4.70 30.60
N LYS A 162 -8.82 -4.07 31.06
CA LYS A 162 -10.11 -4.74 31.23
C LYS A 162 -10.95 -4.72 29.96
N GLY A 163 -10.68 -3.77 29.08
CA GLY A 163 -11.32 -3.64 27.77
C GLY A 163 -12.60 -2.79 27.78
N GLN A 164 -12.78 -1.87 28.75
CA GLN A 164 -13.83 -0.86 28.63
C GLN A 164 -13.44 0.16 27.56
N VAL A 165 -14.37 0.49 26.66
CA VAL A 165 -14.17 1.52 25.63
C VAL A 165 -15.32 2.52 25.67
N ILE A 166 -14.98 3.82 25.72
CA ILE A 166 -15.96 4.91 25.73
C ILE A 166 -15.59 5.89 24.62
N PHE A 167 -16.55 6.23 23.75
CA PHE A 167 -16.50 7.38 22.85
C PHE A 167 -17.37 8.47 23.45
N ASP A 168 -16.79 9.64 23.69
CA ASP A 168 -17.45 10.78 24.32
C ASP A 168 -17.43 11.97 23.36
N ASP A 169 -18.61 12.33 22.85
CA ASP A 169 -18.88 13.42 21.92
C ASP A 169 -17.92 13.45 20.69
N VAL A 170 -17.57 12.27 20.14
CA VAL A 170 -16.57 12.15 19.09
C VAL A 170 -17.07 12.73 17.78
N TYR A 171 -16.29 13.70 17.26
CA TYR A 171 -16.40 14.26 15.92
C TYR A 171 -15.17 13.94 15.09
N PHE A 172 -15.35 13.58 13.82
CA PHE A 172 -14.23 13.26 12.93
C PHE A 172 -14.51 13.55 11.46
N GLU A 173 -13.48 14.07 10.78
CA GLU A 173 -13.44 14.29 9.34
C GLU A 173 -12.07 13.93 8.75
N TYR A 174 -12.05 13.18 7.62
CA TYR A 174 -10.79 12.90 6.88
C TYR A 174 -10.31 14.11 6.08
N LYS A 175 -11.22 14.98 5.69
CA LYS A 175 -10.94 16.20 4.93
C LYS A 175 -11.71 17.33 5.57
N LYS A 176 -11.06 18.47 5.70
CA LYS A 176 -11.64 19.67 6.27
C LYS A 176 -13.01 19.98 5.66
N ASP A 177 -13.97 20.30 6.53
CA ASP A 177 -15.37 20.62 6.20
C ASP A 177 -16.19 19.47 5.57
N VAL A 178 -15.70 18.21 5.69
CA VAL A 178 -16.43 17.01 5.25
C VAL A 178 -16.59 16.03 6.41
N PRO A 179 -17.56 16.25 7.34
CA PRO A 179 -17.74 15.44 8.53
C PRO A 179 -18.16 14.01 8.18
N VAL A 180 -17.49 13.04 8.80
CA VAL A 180 -17.77 11.61 8.67
C VAL A 180 -18.43 11.06 9.92
N LEU A 181 -17.99 11.46 11.10
CA LEU A 181 -18.64 11.14 12.37
C LEU A 181 -19.05 12.42 13.09
N LYS A 182 -20.23 12.40 13.72
CA LYS A 182 -20.85 13.55 14.37
C LYS A 182 -21.42 13.13 15.72
N ASN A 183 -20.83 13.65 16.80
CA ASN A 183 -21.32 13.45 18.14
C ASN A 183 -21.56 11.95 18.47
N ILE A 184 -20.55 11.12 18.22
CA ILE A 184 -20.63 9.69 18.53
C ILE A 184 -20.44 9.50 20.03
N ASN A 185 -21.46 8.93 20.66
CA ASN A 185 -21.48 8.56 22.07
C ASN A 185 -21.79 7.07 22.19
N LEU A 186 -20.83 6.28 22.65
CA LEU A 186 -20.99 4.85 22.89
C LEU A 186 -20.15 4.41 24.08
N GLU A 187 -20.60 3.37 24.74
CA GLU A 187 -19.88 2.68 25.81
C GLU A 187 -19.95 1.18 25.56
N ALA A 188 -18.81 0.53 25.60
CA ALA A 188 -18.64 -0.92 25.58
C ALA A 188 -18.04 -1.36 26.91
N LEU A 189 -18.74 -2.19 27.65
CA LEU A 189 -18.26 -2.77 28.89
C LEU A 189 -17.31 -3.94 28.64
N PRO A 190 -16.41 -4.27 29.59
CA PRO A 190 -15.52 -5.42 29.46
C PRO A 190 -16.26 -6.71 29.10
N GLY A 191 -15.79 -7.39 28.05
CA GLY A 191 -16.38 -8.65 27.56
C GLY A 191 -17.68 -8.50 26.76
N GLN A 192 -18.13 -7.28 26.48
CA GLN A 192 -19.36 -7.00 25.74
C GLN A 192 -19.13 -7.03 24.22
N THR A 193 -20.10 -7.55 23.50
CA THR A 193 -20.11 -7.53 22.02
C THR A 193 -20.97 -6.39 21.50
N ILE A 194 -20.37 -5.45 20.79
CA ILE A 194 -21.03 -4.31 20.15
C ILE A 194 -21.12 -4.55 18.65
N ALA A 195 -22.32 -4.64 18.11
CA ALA A 195 -22.56 -4.75 16.66
C ALA A 195 -22.76 -3.36 16.03
N LEU A 196 -21.92 -3.01 15.06
CA LEU A 196 -22.04 -1.79 14.25
C LEU A 196 -22.83 -2.10 13.00
N VAL A 197 -24.02 -1.51 12.85
CA VAL A 197 -24.96 -1.77 11.74
C VAL A 197 -25.31 -0.47 11.04
N GLY A 198 -25.48 -0.51 9.72
CA GLY A 198 -25.84 0.66 8.93
C GLY A 198 -25.43 0.54 7.46
N PRO A 199 -25.88 1.46 6.60
CA PRO A 199 -25.54 1.43 5.17
C PRO A 199 -24.05 1.63 4.91
N THR A 200 -23.61 1.30 3.70
CA THR A 200 -22.24 1.59 3.25
C THR A 200 -21.99 3.10 3.30
N GLY A 201 -20.83 3.50 3.84
CA GLY A 201 -20.49 4.92 4.00
C GLY A 201 -21.09 5.58 5.24
N ALA A 202 -21.78 4.84 6.14
CA ALA A 202 -22.38 5.42 7.36
C ALA A 202 -21.35 5.83 8.42
N GLY A 203 -20.09 5.40 8.35
CA GLY A 203 -19.02 5.71 9.31
C GLY A 203 -18.54 4.53 10.17
N LYS A 204 -19.07 3.29 9.97
CA LYS A 204 -18.71 2.10 10.76
C LYS A 204 -17.20 1.82 10.80
N THR A 205 -16.57 1.75 9.64
CA THR A 205 -15.12 1.54 9.51
C THR A 205 -14.32 2.71 10.10
N THR A 206 -14.86 3.93 10.08
CA THR A 206 -14.20 5.08 10.69
C THR A 206 -14.15 4.97 12.22
N ILE A 207 -15.21 4.47 12.88
CA ILE A 207 -15.20 4.18 14.32
C ILE A 207 -14.06 3.21 14.66
N VAL A 208 -13.92 2.15 13.89
CA VAL A 208 -12.86 1.15 14.06
C VAL A 208 -11.47 1.77 13.83
N ASN A 209 -11.29 2.58 12.79
CA ASN A 209 -10.01 3.25 12.51
C ASN A 209 -9.59 4.21 13.63
N LEU A 210 -10.55 4.89 14.24
CA LEU A 210 -10.28 5.77 15.37
C LEU A 210 -9.93 4.98 16.65
N LEU A 211 -10.61 3.84 16.90
CA LEU A 211 -10.28 2.97 18.03
C LEU A 211 -8.85 2.40 17.91
N MET A 212 -8.42 2.03 16.69
CA MET A 212 -7.03 1.62 16.39
C MET A 212 -6.03 2.78 16.40
N ARG A 213 -6.53 4.00 16.60
CA ARG A 213 -5.75 5.23 16.52
C ARG A 213 -4.91 5.27 15.23
N PHE A 214 -5.56 4.98 14.10
CA PHE A 214 -5.00 5.29 12.78
C PHE A 214 -5.14 6.78 12.45
N TYR A 215 -6.07 7.45 13.14
CA TYR A 215 -6.31 8.88 13.12
C TYR A 215 -6.68 9.33 14.53
N ASP A 216 -6.32 10.54 14.92
CA ASP A 216 -6.81 11.17 16.14
C ASP A 216 -8.15 11.89 15.87
N VAL A 217 -9.01 11.97 16.85
CA VAL A 217 -10.31 12.64 16.73
C VAL A 217 -10.14 14.16 16.56
N ASN A 218 -11.04 14.81 15.84
CA ASN A 218 -11.02 16.27 15.69
C ASN A 218 -11.61 16.98 16.91
N ASP A 219 -12.64 16.38 17.55
CA ASP A 219 -13.24 16.84 18.80
C ASP A 219 -13.78 15.64 19.58
N GLY A 220 -13.93 15.79 20.90
CA GLY A 220 -14.28 14.70 21.81
C GLY A 220 -13.08 13.84 22.21
N SER A 221 -13.36 12.67 22.77
CA SER A 221 -12.36 11.73 23.25
C SER A 221 -12.77 10.27 23.08
N ILE A 222 -11.77 9.39 22.95
CA ILE A 222 -11.95 7.93 23.00
C ILE A 222 -11.15 7.46 24.21
N MET A 223 -11.81 6.82 25.15
CA MET A 223 -11.18 6.33 26.37
C MET A 223 -11.13 4.81 26.38
N MET A 224 -10.01 4.26 26.82
CA MET A 224 -9.81 2.85 27.14
C MET A 224 -9.52 2.72 28.63
N ASP A 225 -10.38 2.00 29.35
CA ASP A 225 -10.32 1.85 30.83
C ASP A 225 -10.17 3.18 31.58
N GLY A 226 -10.84 4.23 31.08
CA GLY A 226 -10.86 5.57 31.67
C GLY A 226 -9.70 6.48 31.29
N ILE A 227 -8.78 6.04 30.42
CA ILE A 227 -7.66 6.84 29.91
C ILE A 227 -7.89 7.14 28.43
N ASP A 228 -7.66 8.39 28.02
CA ASP A 228 -7.73 8.76 26.60
C ASP A 228 -6.68 7.99 25.79
N ILE A 229 -7.07 7.38 24.67
CA ILE A 229 -6.17 6.59 23.83
C ILE A 229 -5.00 7.41 23.28
N ARG A 230 -5.10 8.76 23.25
CA ARG A 230 -4.03 9.67 22.85
C ARG A 230 -2.90 9.73 23.88
N GLU A 231 -3.21 9.44 25.16
CA GLU A 231 -2.24 9.40 26.25
C GLU A 231 -1.56 8.03 26.37
N LEU A 232 -2.12 6.99 25.76
CA LEU A 232 -1.54 5.66 25.77
C LEU A 232 -0.38 5.55 24.76
N LYS A 233 0.64 4.76 25.11
CA LYS A 233 1.71 4.40 24.19
C LYS A 233 1.12 3.61 23.02
N LEU A 234 1.40 4.04 21.78
CA LEU A 234 0.75 3.53 20.58
C LEU A 234 0.95 2.02 20.35
N ASP A 235 2.19 1.55 20.54
CA ASP A 235 2.50 0.12 20.41
C ASP A 235 1.73 -0.72 21.44
N TYR A 236 1.58 -0.19 22.67
CA TYR A 236 0.84 -0.84 23.73
C TYR A 236 -0.66 -0.86 23.43
N LEU A 237 -1.25 0.27 23.04
CA LEU A 237 -2.63 0.37 22.61
C LEU A 237 -2.93 -0.68 21.52
N ARG A 238 -2.09 -0.73 20.48
CA ARG A 238 -2.31 -1.64 19.35
C ARG A 238 -2.07 -3.10 19.68
N SER A 239 -1.20 -3.41 20.66
CA SER A 239 -1.01 -4.79 21.11
C SER A 239 -2.21 -5.34 21.90
N SER A 240 -3.00 -4.45 22.54
CA SER A 240 -4.24 -4.82 23.23
C SER A 240 -5.46 -4.94 22.32
N LEU A 241 -5.32 -4.52 21.06
CA LEU A 241 -6.37 -4.53 20.05
C LEU A 241 -6.07 -5.60 18.99
N GLY A 242 -6.97 -6.56 18.81
CA GLY A 242 -6.89 -7.54 17.72
C GLY A 242 -7.85 -7.18 16.59
N MET A 243 -7.39 -7.32 15.34
CA MET A 243 -8.22 -7.01 14.17
C MET A 243 -8.30 -8.18 13.22
N VAL A 244 -9.51 -8.53 12.81
CA VAL A 244 -9.79 -9.47 11.71
C VAL A 244 -10.54 -8.70 10.63
N LEU A 245 -9.84 -8.40 9.52
CA LEU A 245 -10.38 -7.62 8.40
C LEU A 245 -11.15 -8.50 7.42
N GLN A 246 -12.07 -7.88 6.68
CA GLN A 246 -12.77 -8.46 5.54
C GLN A 246 -11.77 -8.89 4.45
N ASP A 247 -10.89 -8.00 4.03
CA ASP A 247 -9.84 -8.28 3.08
C ASP A 247 -8.61 -8.82 3.80
N THR A 248 -8.53 -10.14 3.87
CA THR A 248 -7.44 -10.84 4.54
C THR A 248 -6.15 -10.75 3.75
N TYR A 249 -5.11 -10.15 4.34
CA TYR A 249 -3.78 -10.09 3.75
C TYR A 249 -2.82 -11.07 4.42
N LEU A 250 -2.18 -11.90 3.60
CA LEU A 250 -1.12 -12.81 4.02
C LEU A 250 0.20 -12.40 3.38
N PHE A 251 1.25 -12.42 4.15
CA PHE A 251 2.62 -12.12 3.70
C PHE A 251 3.21 -13.29 2.92
N SER A 252 4.15 -12.98 2.03
CA SER A 252 4.89 -13.98 1.24
C SER A 252 5.91 -14.72 2.11
N ASP A 253 5.41 -15.53 3.03
CA ASP A 253 6.16 -16.36 3.97
C ASP A 253 5.42 -17.70 4.17
N THR A 254 5.85 -18.56 5.10
CA THR A 254 5.15 -19.80 5.42
C THR A 254 3.79 -19.53 6.09
N VAL A 255 2.91 -20.53 6.09
CA VAL A 255 1.65 -20.49 6.87
C VAL A 255 1.96 -20.28 8.35
N ARG A 256 2.98 -20.94 8.88
CA ARG A 256 3.46 -20.83 10.26
C ARG A 256 3.78 -19.39 10.62
N GLU A 257 4.63 -18.74 9.82
CA GLU A 257 5.04 -17.36 10.08
C GLU A 257 3.89 -16.36 9.89
N ASN A 258 2.95 -16.64 9.00
CA ASN A 258 1.74 -15.84 8.88
C ASN A 258 0.85 -15.89 10.14
N ILE A 259 0.81 -17.03 10.84
CA ILE A 259 0.09 -17.14 12.13
C ILE A 259 0.94 -16.50 13.24
N ARG A 260 2.27 -16.79 13.28
CA ARG A 260 3.21 -16.23 14.27
C ARG A 260 3.28 -14.72 14.24
N TYR A 261 2.88 -14.08 13.13
CA TYR A 261 2.81 -12.63 13.02
C TYR A 261 1.93 -11.99 14.12
N GLY A 262 0.98 -12.72 14.71
CA GLY A 262 0.20 -12.27 15.87
C GLY A 262 1.03 -12.11 17.14
N ARG A 263 2.05 -12.96 17.34
CA ARG A 263 3.01 -12.89 18.46
C ARG A 263 4.32 -13.53 18.03
N LEU A 264 5.31 -12.70 17.71
CA LEU A 264 6.57 -13.14 17.09
C LEU A 264 7.37 -14.12 17.94
N GLU A 265 7.27 -14.03 19.29
CA GLU A 265 7.97 -14.89 20.25
C GLU A 265 7.26 -16.23 20.50
N ALA A 266 6.14 -16.49 19.83
CA ALA A 266 5.37 -17.72 20.05
C ALA A 266 6.11 -18.95 19.53
N SER A 267 6.04 -20.05 20.29
CA SER A 267 6.58 -21.36 19.89
C SER A 267 5.75 -21.99 18.77
N ASP A 268 6.31 -23.00 18.11
CA ASP A 268 5.62 -23.77 17.09
C ASP A 268 4.35 -24.43 17.62
N GLU A 269 4.39 -24.92 18.85
CA GLU A 269 3.28 -25.57 19.53
C GLU A 269 2.13 -24.57 19.77
N GLU A 270 2.44 -23.34 20.19
CA GLU A 270 1.45 -22.27 20.37
C GLU A 270 0.80 -21.85 19.04
N VAL A 271 1.60 -21.76 17.97
CA VAL A 271 1.09 -21.51 16.61
C VAL A 271 0.13 -22.62 16.16
N GLU A 272 0.47 -23.89 16.39
CA GLU A 272 -0.38 -25.01 16.04
C GLU A 272 -1.67 -25.04 16.87
N GLU A 273 -1.59 -24.71 18.16
CA GLU A 273 -2.77 -24.62 19.02
C GLU A 273 -3.70 -23.50 18.59
N ALA A 274 -3.17 -22.31 18.28
CA ALA A 274 -3.96 -21.23 17.72
C ALA A 274 -4.65 -21.62 16.40
N ALA A 275 -3.96 -22.37 15.55
CA ALA A 275 -4.55 -22.92 14.33
C ALA A 275 -5.65 -23.97 14.57
N ARG A 276 -5.55 -24.76 15.64
CA ARG A 276 -6.61 -25.70 16.04
C ARG A 276 -7.85 -24.96 16.50
N LEU A 277 -7.67 -23.96 17.37
CA LEU A 277 -8.77 -23.11 17.88
C LEU A 277 -9.46 -22.34 16.75
N ALA A 278 -8.70 -21.92 15.72
CA ALA A 278 -9.23 -21.28 14.53
C ALA A 278 -9.86 -22.25 13.51
N ASN A 279 -9.96 -23.55 13.77
CA ASN A 279 -10.38 -24.55 12.79
C ASN A 279 -9.49 -24.62 11.51
N ALA A 280 -8.26 -24.09 11.58
CA ALA A 280 -7.32 -24.02 10.45
C ALA A 280 -6.45 -25.28 10.32
N HIS A 281 -6.08 -25.93 11.42
CA HIS A 281 -5.15 -27.04 11.49
C HIS A 281 -5.44 -28.16 10.47
N SER A 282 -6.70 -28.55 10.32
CA SER A 282 -7.10 -29.66 9.45
C SER A 282 -6.84 -29.42 7.96
N PHE A 283 -6.97 -28.18 7.48
CA PHE A 283 -6.63 -27.87 6.09
C PHE A 283 -5.14 -27.63 5.91
N ILE A 284 -4.45 -27.01 6.89
CA ILE A 284 -3.01 -26.76 6.86
C ILE A 284 -2.26 -28.10 6.70
N HIS A 285 -2.62 -29.12 7.47
CA HIS A 285 -2.03 -30.47 7.35
C HIS A 285 -2.21 -31.13 5.98
N ARG A 286 -3.17 -30.69 5.18
CA ARG A 286 -3.40 -31.19 3.82
C ARG A 286 -2.65 -30.43 2.74
N LEU A 287 -1.99 -29.31 3.11
CA LEU A 287 -1.10 -28.60 2.20
C LEU A 287 0.18 -29.43 1.96
N PRO A 288 0.85 -29.26 0.81
CA PRO A 288 2.02 -30.09 0.46
C PRO A 288 3.11 -30.11 1.54
N ASP A 289 3.42 -28.96 2.15
CA ASP A 289 4.45 -28.83 3.19
C ASP A 289 3.83 -28.48 4.56
N GLY A 290 2.52 -28.71 4.76
CA GLY A 290 1.84 -28.40 6.01
C GLY A 290 1.99 -26.94 6.42
N TYR A 291 2.44 -26.68 7.65
CA TYR A 291 2.70 -25.35 8.19
C TYR A 291 3.84 -24.60 7.48
N ASP A 292 4.77 -25.31 6.85
CA ASP A 292 5.91 -24.72 6.15
C ASP A 292 5.59 -24.42 4.68
N THR A 293 4.34 -24.64 4.26
CA THR A 293 3.86 -24.27 2.93
C THR A 293 4.00 -22.76 2.74
N LYS A 294 4.71 -22.36 1.68
CA LYS A 294 4.88 -20.96 1.31
C LYS A 294 3.59 -20.37 0.77
N VAL A 295 3.21 -19.25 1.33
CA VAL A 295 2.11 -18.43 0.88
C VAL A 295 2.64 -17.46 -0.18
N THR A 296 1.97 -17.38 -1.33
CA THR A 296 2.29 -16.42 -2.38
C THR A 296 1.72 -15.04 -2.01
N GLU A 297 2.16 -13.99 -2.70
CA GLU A 297 1.71 -12.62 -2.44
C GLU A 297 0.18 -12.53 -2.33
N GLY A 298 -0.29 -11.94 -1.23
CA GLY A 298 -1.71 -11.85 -0.90
C GLY A 298 -2.42 -13.18 -0.66
N GLY A 299 -1.69 -14.31 -0.58
CA GLY A 299 -2.28 -15.63 -0.34
C GLY A 299 -3.04 -16.21 -1.54
N SER A 300 -2.65 -15.87 -2.77
CA SER A 300 -3.37 -16.27 -3.99
C SER A 300 -3.41 -17.78 -4.23
N ASN A 301 -2.55 -18.56 -3.58
CA ASN A 301 -2.54 -20.03 -3.61
C ASN A 301 -3.48 -20.68 -2.57
N LEU A 302 -4.19 -19.87 -1.77
CA LEU A 302 -5.15 -20.32 -0.78
C LEU A 302 -6.56 -19.83 -1.11
N SER A 303 -7.59 -20.58 -0.73
CA SER A 303 -8.97 -20.10 -0.86
C SER A 303 -9.24 -18.93 0.11
N GLN A 304 -10.25 -18.11 -0.16
CA GLN A 304 -10.63 -17.00 0.71
C GLN A 304 -10.92 -17.45 2.15
N GLY A 305 -11.67 -18.55 2.31
CA GLY A 305 -11.95 -19.08 3.65
C GLY A 305 -10.69 -19.60 4.37
N GLN A 306 -9.74 -20.21 3.65
CA GLN A 306 -8.46 -20.63 4.24
C GLN A 306 -7.64 -19.43 4.72
N ARG A 307 -7.57 -18.37 3.92
CA ARG A 307 -6.90 -17.12 4.34
C ARG A 307 -7.54 -16.55 5.60
N GLN A 308 -8.87 -16.52 5.65
CA GLN A 308 -9.60 -16.00 6.80
C GLN A 308 -9.34 -16.81 8.08
N LEU A 309 -9.33 -18.15 7.99
CA LEU A 309 -9.00 -19.02 9.13
C LEU A 309 -7.55 -18.79 9.64
N ILE A 310 -6.58 -18.56 8.74
CA ILE A 310 -5.20 -18.18 9.12
C ILE A 310 -5.19 -16.82 9.85
N THR A 311 -5.95 -15.84 9.36
CA THR A 311 -6.03 -14.53 10.01
C THR A 311 -6.71 -14.60 11.38
N ILE A 312 -7.72 -15.44 11.54
CA ILE A 312 -8.32 -15.72 12.86
C ILE A 312 -7.31 -16.40 13.78
N ALA A 313 -6.53 -17.38 13.29
CA ALA A 313 -5.47 -18.02 14.08
C ALA A 313 -4.40 -17.00 14.53
N ARG A 314 -4.04 -16.05 13.66
CA ARG A 314 -3.17 -14.91 14.00
C ARG A 314 -3.74 -14.09 15.16
N ALA A 315 -5.04 -13.76 15.11
CA ALA A 315 -5.71 -12.98 16.16
C ALA A 315 -5.84 -13.78 17.48
N ILE A 316 -6.09 -15.09 17.41
CA ILE A 316 -6.12 -15.98 18.60
C ILE A 316 -4.73 -16.01 19.25
N LEU A 317 -3.66 -16.14 18.45
CA LEU A 317 -2.28 -16.17 18.95
C LEU A 317 -1.85 -14.87 19.60
N ALA A 318 -2.34 -13.74 19.07
CA ALA A 318 -2.09 -12.40 19.63
C ALA A 318 -2.74 -12.21 21.01
N ASP A 319 -3.84 -12.90 21.26
CA ASP A 319 -4.60 -12.90 22.53
C ASP A 319 -4.95 -11.49 23.06
N PRO A 320 -5.58 -10.62 22.26
CA PRO A 320 -5.90 -9.25 22.64
C PRO A 320 -7.12 -9.17 23.56
N GLU A 321 -7.22 -8.11 24.37
CA GLU A 321 -8.36 -7.85 25.26
C GLU A 321 -9.58 -7.30 24.51
N ILE A 322 -9.34 -6.57 23.41
CA ILE A 322 -10.39 -5.97 22.58
C ILE A 322 -10.25 -6.48 21.15
N LEU A 323 -11.37 -6.84 20.56
CA LEU A 323 -11.44 -7.36 19.19
C LEU A 323 -12.21 -6.42 18.27
N ILE A 324 -11.69 -6.30 17.07
CA ILE A 324 -12.33 -5.60 15.97
C ILE A 324 -12.52 -6.60 14.83
N LEU A 325 -13.77 -6.84 14.45
CA LEU A 325 -14.12 -7.86 13.49
C LEU A 325 -14.91 -7.22 12.34
N ASP A 326 -14.38 -7.31 11.11
CA ASP A 326 -15.10 -6.88 9.90
C ASP A 326 -15.59 -8.13 9.15
N GLU A 327 -16.89 -8.39 9.27
CA GLU A 327 -17.51 -9.64 8.87
C GLU A 327 -18.17 -9.58 7.48
N ALA A 328 -17.40 -9.58 6.41
CA ALA A 328 -17.96 -9.74 5.07
C ALA A 328 -17.37 -10.96 4.36
N THR A 329 -18.15 -12.04 4.29
CA THR A 329 -17.78 -13.25 3.54
C THR A 329 -18.82 -13.52 2.45
N SER A 330 -18.63 -12.92 1.27
CA SER A 330 -19.55 -13.06 0.14
C SER A 330 -19.23 -14.24 -0.79
N SER A 331 -18.16 -15.03 -0.56
CA SER A 331 -17.64 -15.99 -1.54
C SER A 331 -17.00 -17.26 -0.92
N VAL A 332 -17.49 -17.71 0.24
CA VAL A 332 -16.99 -18.88 0.94
C VAL A 332 -18.05 -19.98 0.92
N ASP A 333 -17.64 -21.25 0.76
CA ASP A 333 -18.58 -22.38 0.84
C ASP A 333 -19.15 -22.54 2.25
N THR A 334 -20.36 -23.09 2.35
CA THR A 334 -21.12 -23.20 3.61
C THR A 334 -20.38 -23.95 4.73
N MET A 335 -19.61 -24.98 4.40
CA MET A 335 -18.87 -25.74 5.42
C MET A 335 -17.69 -24.96 5.99
N THR A 336 -16.98 -24.24 5.13
CA THR A 336 -15.89 -23.36 5.57
C THR A 336 -16.44 -22.15 6.33
N GLU A 337 -17.60 -21.64 5.91
CA GLU A 337 -18.30 -20.55 6.58
C GLU A 337 -18.67 -20.90 8.03
N MET A 338 -19.22 -22.12 8.27
CA MET A 338 -19.50 -22.59 9.63
C MET A 338 -18.25 -22.63 10.50
N LYS A 339 -17.11 -23.13 9.97
CA LYS A 339 -15.84 -23.17 10.69
C LYS A 339 -15.30 -21.76 11.03
N ILE A 340 -15.45 -20.82 10.13
CA ILE A 340 -15.09 -19.41 10.37
C ILE A 340 -15.96 -18.85 11.48
N GLN A 341 -17.26 -19.08 11.45
CA GLN A 341 -18.18 -18.60 12.49
C GLN A 341 -17.86 -19.20 13.87
N GLU A 342 -17.63 -20.50 13.96
CA GLU A 342 -17.21 -21.17 15.20
C GLU A 342 -15.90 -20.58 15.74
N ALA A 343 -14.91 -20.37 14.87
CA ALA A 343 -13.62 -19.78 15.24
C ALA A 343 -13.78 -18.32 15.73
N MET A 344 -14.63 -17.52 15.07
CA MET A 344 -14.95 -16.15 15.49
C MET A 344 -15.62 -16.10 16.84
N LEU A 345 -16.64 -16.93 17.08
CA LEU A 345 -17.32 -17.02 18.38
C LEU A 345 -16.35 -17.46 19.50
N SER A 346 -15.45 -18.39 19.20
CA SER A 346 -14.39 -18.80 20.13
C SER A 346 -13.43 -17.65 20.44
N LEU A 347 -13.04 -16.88 19.42
CA LEU A 347 -12.16 -15.72 19.58
C LEU A 347 -12.80 -14.61 20.39
N MET A 348 -14.10 -14.34 20.23
CA MET A 348 -14.84 -13.27 20.94
C MET A 348 -15.08 -13.58 22.43
N LYS A 349 -15.05 -14.84 22.83
CA LYS A 349 -15.43 -15.25 24.18
C LYS A 349 -14.58 -14.59 25.26
N GLY A 350 -15.23 -13.83 26.13
CA GLY A 350 -14.60 -13.12 27.25
C GLY A 350 -13.85 -11.85 26.89
N ARG A 351 -13.94 -11.39 25.64
CA ARG A 351 -13.28 -10.18 25.12
C ARG A 351 -14.30 -9.13 24.71
N THR A 352 -13.96 -7.86 24.89
CA THR A 352 -14.76 -6.78 24.33
C THR A 352 -14.63 -6.79 22.81
N SER A 353 -15.75 -6.85 22.09
CA SER A 353 -15.73 -7.08 20.65
C SER A 353 -16.54 -6.03 19.90
N PHE A 354 -15.94 -5.36 18.95
CA PHE A 354 -16.61 -4.46 18.00
C PHE A 354 -16.74 -5.21 16.66
N VAL A 355 -17.98 -5.45 16.22
CA VAL A 355 -18.25 -6.22 15.01
C VAL A 355 -18.96 -5.34 14.00
N ILE A 356 -18.33 -5.12 12.82
CA ILE A 356 -19.03 -4.58 11.65
C ILE A 356 -19.84 -5.73 11.08
N ALA A 357 -21.11 -5.79 11.51
CA ALA A 357 -21.94 -6.96 11.28
C ALA A 357 -22.59 -6.92 9.89
N HIS A 358 -22.29 -7.95 9.09
CA HIS A 358 -22.95 -8.25 7.83
C HIS A 358 -23.76 -9.55 7.90
N ARG A 359 -23.72 -10.27 9.02
CA ARG A 359 -24.42 -11.51 9.26
C ARG A 359 -25.50 -11.40 10.33
N LEU A 360 -26.60 -12.06 10.05
CA LEU A 360 -27.76 -12.06 10.93
C LEU A 360 -27.46 -12.67 12.30
N SER A 361 -26.72 -13.77 12.36
CA SER A 361 -26.37 -14.46 13.62
C SER A 361 -25.58 -13.56 14.55
N THR A 362 -24.57 -12.88 14.06
CA THR A 362 -23.71 -11.99 14.85
C THR A 362 -24.47 -10.77 15.37
N ILE A 363 -25.39 -10.22 14.55
CA ILE A 363 -26.25 -9.10 14.96
C ILE A 363 -27.19 -9.52 16.10
N ARG A 364 -27.78 -10.72 16.00
CA ARG A 364 -28.75 -11.20 17.00
C ARG A 364 -28.14 -11.56 18.34
N GLU A 365 -26.90 -12.03 18.35
CA GLU A 365 -26.17 -12.45 19.55
C GLU A 365 -25.38 -11.31 20.20
N ALA A 366 -25.34 -10.13 19.61
CA ALA A 366 -24.66 -8.97 20.17
C ALA A 366 -25.38 -8.45 21.42
N ASP A 367 -24.61 -8.09 22.45
CA ASP A 367 -25.12 -7.48 23.67
C ASP A 367 -25.74 -6.10 23.42
N GLN A 368 -25.17 -5.37 22.45
CA GLN A 368 -25.68 -4.08 22.02
C GLN A 368 -25.48 -3.90 20.51
N ILE A 369 -26.48 -3.37 19.84
CA ILE A 369 -26.45 -2.97 18.44
C ILE A 369 -26.45 -1.45 18.38
N LEU A 370 -25.50 -0.88 17.63
CA LEU A 370 -25.44 0.54 17.32
C LEU A 370 -25.77 0.74 15.84
N VAL A 371 -26.86 1.42 15.58
CA VAL A 371 -27.32 1.73 14.22
C VAL A 371 -26.77 3.07 13.80
N ILE A 372 -25.87 3.03 12.81
CA ILE A 372 -25.16 4.22 12.36
C ILE A 372 -25.71 4.64 11.00
N ASN A 373 -26.07 5.91 10.88
CA ASN A 373 -26.51 6.50 9.63
C ASN A 373 -25.98 7.93 9.50
N SER A 374 -25.37 8.22 8.36
CA SER A 374 -24.82 9.55 8.02
C SER A 374 -23.88 10.14 9.10
N GLY A 375 -23.12 9.26 9.76
CA GLY A 375 -22.14 9.63 10.79
C GLY A 375 -22.68 9.82 12.20
N GLU A 376 -23.93 9.44 12.46
CA GLU A 376 -24.57 9.53 13.77
C GLU A 376 -25.10 8.17 14.23
N ILE A 377 -25.12 7.92 15.54
CA ILE A 377 -25.83 6.78 16.13
C ILE A 377 -27.30 7.18 16.28
N ILE A 378 -28.15 6.58 15.44
CA ILE A 378 -29.59 6.92 15.39
C ILE A 378 -30.46 6.01 16.25
N GLU A 379 -30.01 4.77 16.48
CA GLU A 379 -30.68 3.79 17.35
C GLU A 379 -29.63 2.95 18.08
N LYS A 380 -29.92 2.54 19.32
CA LYS A 380 -29.10 1.62 20.11
C LYS A 380 -30.00 0.73 20.99
N GLY A 381 -29.63 -0.54 21.12
CA GLY A 381 -30.37 -1.51 21.94
C GLY A 381 -30.02 -2.94 21.56
N THR A 382 -30.72 -3.90 22.11
CA THR A 382 -30.66 -5.32 21.74
C THR A 382 -31.42 -5.56 20.41
N HIS A 383 -31.26 -6.74 19.86
CA HIS A 383 -32.02 -7.14 18.66
C HIS A 383 -33.54 -7.07 18.88
N GLU A 384 -34.02 -7.60 20.02
CA GLU A 384 -35.42 -7.65 20.38
C GLU A 384 -36.02 -6.23 20.53
N GLU A 385 -35.34 -5.35 21.26
CA GLU A 385 -35.77 -3.98 21.49
C GLU A 385 -35.90 -3.19 20.20
N LEU A 386 -34.88 -3.31 19.31
CA LEU A 386 -34.87 -2.60 18.04
C LEU A 386 -35.89 -3.16 17.04
N MET A 387 -36.18 -4.45 17.09
CA MET A 387 -37.24 -5.07 16.28
C MET A 387 -38.64 -4.62 16.74
N GLU A 388 -38.87 -4.49 18.06
CA GLU A 388 -40.14 -3.99 18.63
C GLU A 388 -40.39 -2.53 18.30
N THR A 389 -39.35 -1.71 18.27
CA THR A 389 -39.42 -0.27 17.93
C THR A 389 -39.86 -0.03 16.49
N GLN A 390 -39.65 -1.00 15.58
CA GLN A 390 -39.92 -0.92 14.12
C GLN A 390 -39.32 0.31 13.43
N GLY A 391 -38.13 0.73 13.90
CA GLY A 391 -37.41 1.89 13.43
C GLY A 391 -36.55 1.64 12.18
N PHE A 392 -35.43 2.34 12.08
CA PHE A 392 -34.48 2.22 10.99
C PHE A 392 -33.84 0.81 10.93
N TYR A 393 -33.46 0.27 12.11
CA TYR A 393 -32.95 -1.09 12.23
C TYR A 393 -33.89 -2.13 11.68
N TYR A 394 -35.17 -2.09 12.08
CA TYR A 394 -36.21 -3.01 11.57
C TYR A 394 -36.29 -2.98 10.04
N ASN A 395 -36.32 -1.79 9.45
CA ASN A 395 -36.41 -1.65 8.00
C ASN A 395 -35.15 -2.19 7.30
N LEU A 396 -33.95 -1.92 7.85
CA LEU A 396 -32.68 -2.43 7.34
C LEU A 396 -32.66 -3.96 7.42
N TYR A 397 -33.03 -4.52 8.57
CA TYR A 397 -33.12 -5.96 8.79
C TYR A 397 -34.06 -6.64 7.79
N MET A 398 -35.25 -6.11 7.62
CA MET A 398 -36.25 -6.66 6.70
C MET A 398 -35.83 -6.55 5.21
N SER A 399 -35.01 -5.57 4.87
CA SER A 399 -34.52 -5.40 3.49
C SER A 399 -33.33 -6.30 3.13
N GLN A 400 -32.48 -6.62 4.11
CA GLN A 400 -31.24 -7.39 3.87
C GLN A 400 -31.40 -8.89 4.15
N PHE A 401 -32.31 -9.29 5.03
CA PHE A 401 -32.35 -10.64 5.60
C PHE A 401 -33.72 -11.35 5.45
N ARG A 402 -34.58 -10.86 4.58
CA ARG A 402 -35.89 -11.46 4.33
C ARG A 402 -35.92 -12.44 3.13
#